data_00f0134c34116fd69bba30d906cb37e3
#
_entry.id   00f0134c34116fd69bba30d906cb37e3
#
_cell.length_a   1.000
_cell.length_b   1.000
_cell.length_c   1.000
_cell.angle_alpha   90.00
_cell.angle_beta   90.00
_cell.angle_gamma   90.00
#
_symmetry.space_group_name_H-M   'P 1'
#
loop_
_entity.id
_entity.type
_entity.pdbx_description
1 polymer ?
#
loop_
_entity_poly.entity_id
_entity_poly.type
_entity_poly.pdbx_seq_one_letter_code
_entity_poly.pdbx_strand_id
1 'polypeptide(L)'
;MEMLSQFHVIPLIVKTRPRFLFGFAAFLFLVCVAFSQQDQSAAAKKADESYAAGIAALKRQDLATARKKFQETTRLAPQSAEAHNSFGYVLLLSGEVDTAIAELRSATRLKPAFAQAHTNLANAFLQKGNKTEAIREAREAVNLAPSNSEAYRALGRSLNAAKDLTGAIDAISEGVELNPDSAELHDDLGVLLVNQGKPEQAAEEFQAAIKMSPDATDAPLHLGVLYYEQKSFAEARKLLEESVRARPQNPPAQYYLGLAARDSGDVAAAISAFETSVKLQPANEAAQKQLGLLLQRTGRTGEAVNVFRATVQRRPNDGDAHNDLGLALLQAGDAAGAISEFQGALKLKPGDVGYETNLGAAHLQRADFVAAARQFESALEKAPNNPTLHYDLGLALKLQDKLPEAIVELRKAEALDPAQPDAPYTLGVTLWQQGELDGAVTELRVAIHAKPDYAEAFYTLGAVLKQQGKLQESAAALREALRLEPDFAGAHTTLAAVLRQMRDAEGAAIEARAGAELAKRKTDLQAAVFATNSGKRLRNAGDLEGAISQFHSAINAANDFAPAHYELGLALRQQGKREEAEKEFMEAKRLDPKLAAPDN
;
A
#
# COMPACT_ATOMS: atom_id res chain seq x y z
N MET A 1 3.40 18.38 1.61
CA MET A 1 4.26 19.24 0.77
C MET A 1 5.57 18.59 0.33
N GLU A 2 6.18 17.68 1.11
CA GLU A 2 7.36 16.92 0.65
C GLU A 2 7.09 15.93 -0.49
N MET A 3 5.89 15.39 -0.60
CA MET A 3 5.57 14.39 -1.65
C MET A 3 5.39 14.99 -3.05
N LEU A 4 4.92 16.23 -3.18
CA LEU A 4 4.85 16.90 -4.48
C LEU A 4 6.21 17.49 -4.90
N SER A 5 7.10 17.80 -3.93
CA SER A 5 8.48 18.18 -4.24
C SER A 5 9.31 17.04 -4.85
N GLN A 6 8.87 15.79 -4.71
CA GLN A 6 9.47 14.63 -5.38
C GLN A 6 9.08 14.48 -6.86
N PHE A 7 8.23 15.37 -7.40
CA PHE A 7 8.18 15.57 -8.84
C PHE A 7 9.48 16.21 -9.38
N HIS A 8 10.61 15.85 -8.76
CA HIS A 8 11.92 16.06 -9.33
C HIS A 8 11.93 15.33 -10.68
N VAL A 9 11.93 16.14 -11.73
CA VAL A 9 12.31 15.80 -13.09
C VAL A 9 12.55 14.28 -13.24
N ILE A 10 11.46 13.52 -13.22
CA ILE A 10 11.48 12.24 -13.89
C ILE A 10 11.84 12.62 -15.31
N PRO A 11 12.91 12.08 -15.91
CA PRO A 11 13.09 12.27 -17.34
C PRO A 11 11.76 11.83 -17.95
N LEU A 12 10.95 12.81 -18.35
CA LEU A 12 9.74 12.54 -19.08
C LEU A 12 10.21 11.86 -20.36
N ILE A 13 10.26 10.54 -20.33
CA ILE A 13 10.08 9.77 -21.55
C ILE A 13 8.64 10.16 -21.95
N VAL A 14 8.56 11.25 -22.69
CA VAL A 14 7.31 11.74 -23.25
C VAL A 14 6.85 10.63 -24.19
N LYS A 15 6.12 9.67 -23.66
CA LYS A 15 5.22 8.86 -24.46
C LYS A 15 4.11 9.81 -24.91
N THR A 16 4.45 10.70 -25.85
CA THR A 16 3.48 11.58 -26.49
C THR A 16 2.46 10.73 -27.19
N ARG A 17 1.21 10.90 -26.80
CA ARG A 17 0.06 10.29 -27.49
C ARG A 17 -0.05 10.87 -28.91
N PRO A 18 -0.58 10.13 -29.87
CA PRO A 18 -0.63 10.54 -31.30
C PRO A 18 -1.38 11.86 -31.58
N ARG A 19 -2.12 12.43 -30.62
CA ARG A 19 -2.82 13.72 -30.81
C ARG A 19 -1.87 14.93 -30.95
N PHE A 20 -0.69 14.93 -30.33
CA PHE A 20 0.30 16.00 -30.48
C PHE A 20 0.96 16.02 -31.86
N LEU A 21 1.02 14.89 -32.53
CA LEU A 21 1.62 14.76 -33.86
C LEU A 21 0.81 15.45 -34.98
N PHE A 22 -0.48 15.72 -34.75
CA PHE A 22 -1.32 16.33 -35.80
C PHE A 22 -0.94 17.80 -36.09
N GLY A 23 -0.61 18.60 -35.07
CA GLY A 23 -0.16 19.98 -35.28
C GLY A 23 1.21 20.05 -35.95
N PHE A 24 2.14 19.18 -35.52
CA PHE A 24 3.49 19.08 -36.08
C PHE A 24 3.47 18.53 -37.53
N ALA A 25 2.63 17.55 -37.83
CA ALA A 25 2.50 16.98 -39.16
C ALA A 25 1.85 17.94 -40.17
N ALA A 26 0.90 18.80 -39.77
CA ALA A 26 0.30 19.80 -40.62
C ALA A 26 1.28 20.91 -41.01
N PHE A 27 2.16 21.32 -40.07
CA PHE A 27 3.22 22.30 -40.37
C PHE A 27 4.30 21.70 -41.29
N LEU A 28 4.69 20.45 -41.07
CA LEU A 28 5.63 19.74 -41.94
C LEU A 28 5.07 19.46 -43.33
N PHE A 29 3.75 19.28 -43.48
CA PHE A 29 3.10 19.07 -44.77
C PHE A 29 3.13 20.34 -45.64
N LEU A 30 3.05 21.55 -45.07
CA LEU A 30 3.14 22.83 -45.75
C LEU A 30 4.56 23.15 -46.23
N VAL A 31 5.59 22.69 -45.56
CA VAL A 31 7.00 22.87 -45.92
C VAL A 31 7.38 21.93 -47.09
N CYS A 32 6.82 20.73 -47.17
CA CYS A 32 7.06 19.81 -48.28
C CYS A 32 6.54 20.33 -49.64
N VAL A 33 5.53 21.23 -49.67
CA VAL A 33 4.95 21.78 -50.89
C VAL A 33 5.85 22.86 -51.55
N ALA A 34 6.77 23.48 -50.78
CA ALA A 34 7.64 24.54 -51.32
C ALA A 34 8.87 24.03 -52.12
N PHE A 35 9.19 22.72 -52.04
CA PHE A 35 10.37 22.13 -52.73
C PHE A 35 10.07 21.48 -54.09
N SER A 36 8.91 21.66 -54.66
CA SER A 36 8.46 20.89 -55.83
C SER A 36 8.75 21.53 -57.20
N GLN A 37 9.69 22.41 -57.35
CA GLN A 37 9.93 23.04 -58.65
C GLN A 37 11.41 23.18 -59.10
N GLN A 38 12.20 22.16 -58.94
CA GLN A 38 13.43 22.03 -59.76
C GLN A 38 13.90 20.59 -59.78
N ASP A 39 14.32 20.05 -60.92
CA ASP A 39 14.82 18.71 -61.21
C ASP A 39 15.18 17.87 -59.99
N GLN A 40 14.21 17.08 -59.45
CA GLN A 40 14.40 16.19 -58.35
C GLN A 40 15.31 15.06 -58.78
N SER A 41 16.56 15.07 -58.32
CA SER A 41 17.42 13.91 -58.43
C SER A 41 16.77 12.70 -57.77
N ALA A 42 16.99 11.48 -58.25
CA ALA A 42 16.45 10.28 -57.66
C ALA A 42 16.77 10.15 -56.14
N ALA A 43 17.85 10.77 -55.73
CA ALA A 43 18.26 10.84 -54.32
C ALA A 43 17.33 11.76 -53.49
N ALA A 44 16.92 12.93 -54.02
CA ALA A 44 16.02 13.82 -53.31
C ALA A 44 14.62 13.17 -53.14
N LYS A 45 14.07 12.56 -54.20
CA LYS A 45 12.80 11.81 -54.11
C LYS A 45 12.89 10.67 -53.06
N LYS A 46 13.99 9.94 -53.04
CA LYS A 46 14.21 8.88 -52.07
C LYS A 46 14.34 9.43 -50.62
N ALA A 47 14.92 10.62 -50.45
CA ALA A 47 14.99 11.30 -49.16
C ALA A 47 13.59 11.67 -48.67
N ASP A 48 12.77 12.25 -49.55
CA ASP A 48 11.35 12.60 -49.24
C ASP A 48 10.53 11.38 -48.87
N GLU A 49 10.64 10.28 -49.62
CA GLU A 49 9.98 9.01 -49.32
C GLU A 49 10.43 8.46 -47.96
N SER A 50 11.71 8.48 -47.68
CA SER A 50 12.26 8.03 -46.40
C SER A 50 11.82 8.92 -45.24
N TYR A 51 11.80 10.25 -45.43
CA TYR A 51 11.27 11.19 -44.44
C TYR A 51 9.80 10.95 -44.13
N ALA A 52 8.96 10.84 -45.16
CA ALA A 52 7.56 10.54 -44.97
C ALA A 52 7.31 9.20 -44.26
N ALA A 53 8.10 8.18 -44.58
CA ALA A 53 8.06 6.89 -43.89
C ALA A 53 8.48 7.01 -42.42
N GLY A 54 9.47 7.86 -42.12
CA GLY A 54 9.90 8.17 -40.74
C GLY A 54 8.79 8.84 -39.93
N ILE A 55 8.13 9.85 -40.52
CA ILE A 55 6.97 10.50 -39.89
C ILE A 55 5.82 9.51 -39.66
N ALA A 56 5.52 8.65 -40.64
CA ALA A 56 4.47 7.64 -40.50
C ALA A 56 4.78 6.60 -39.40
N ALA A 57 6.06 6.21 -39.25
CA ALA A 57 6.52 5.34 -38.18
C ALA A 57 6.41 6.03 -36.81
N LEU A 58 6.81 7.30 -36.72
CA LEU A 58 6.72 8.10 -35.49
C LEU A 58 5.25 8.23 -35.02
N LYS A 59 4.32 8.47 -35.95
CA LYS A 59 2.87 8.50 -35.65
C LYS A 59 2.36 7.19 -35.05
N ARG A 60 2.93 6.04 -35.44
CA ARG A 60 2.61 4.71 -34.92
C ARG A 60 3.41 4.35 -33.66
N GLN A 61 4.24 5.28 -33.16
CA GLN A 61 5.15 5.06 -32.03
C GLN A 61 6.23 3.98 -32.31
N ASP A 62 6.47 3.64 -33.57
CA ASP A 62 7.56 2.74 -33.99
C ASP A 62 8.87 3.52 -34.08
N LEU A 63 9.50 3.75 -32.91
CA LEU A 63 10.73 4.52 -32.80
C LEU A 63 11.89 3.86 -33.56
N ALA A 64 11.94 2.54 -33.62
CA ALA A 64 13.02 1.82 -34.32
C ALA A 64 12.98 2.08 -35.82
N THR A 65 11.81 1.97 -36.45
CA THR A 65 11.62 2.29 -37.86
C THR A 65 11.80 3.78 -38.12
N ALA A 66 11.24 4.66 -37.28
CA ALA A 66 11.39 6.11 -37.41
C ALA A 66 12.88 6.52 -37.39
N ARG A 67 13.66 5.99 -36.42
CA ARG A 67 15.09 6.21 -36.33
C ARG A 67 15.83 5.79 -37.60
N LYS A 68 15.60 4.57 -38.08
CA LYS A 68 16.23 4.07 -39.31
C LYS A 68 15.90 4.96 -40.51
N LYS A 69 14.66 5.40 -40.62
CA LYS A 69 14.20 6.21 -41.76
C LYS A 69 14.74 7.64 -41.71
N PHE A 70 14.75 8.29 -40.55
CA PHE A 70 15.36 9.62 -40.45
C PHE A 70 16.88 9.58 -40.60
N GLN A 71 17.56 8.53 -40.12
CA GLN A 71 18.99 8.33 -40.40
C GLN A 71 19.25 8.15 -41.90
N GLU A 72 18.42 7.41 -42.64
CA GLU A 72 18.50 7.31 -44.09
C GLU A 72 18.29 8.68 -44.77
N THR A 73 17.30 9.46 -44.26
CA THR A 73 16.99 10.81 -44.76
C THR A 73 18.19 11.77 -44.56
N THR A 74 18.78 11.82 -43.36
CA THR A 74 19.95 12.73 -43.13
C THR A 74 21.16 12.35 -43.98
N ARG A 75 21.34 11.07 -44.31
CA ARG A 75 22.38 10.62 -45.22
C ARG A 75 22.12 11.05 -46.66
N LEU A 76 20.86 11.00 -47.10
CA LEU A 76 20.47 11.36 -48.49
C LEU A 76 20.33 12.85 -48.68
N ALA A 77 19.94 13.59 -47.63
CA ALA A 77 19.74 15.04 -47.63
C ALA A 77 20.48 15.69 -46.44
N PRO A 78 21.84 15.73 -46.42
CA PRO A 78 22.63 16.19 -45.28
C PRO A 78 22.54 17.71 -45.03
N GLN A 79 21.88 18.45 -45.90
CA GLN A 79 21.62 19.89 -45.75
C GLN A 79 20.18 20.18 -45.31
N SER A 80 19.36 19.15 -45.02
CA SER A 80 18.00 19.35 -44.52
C SER A 80 17.98 19.53 -42.99
N ALA A 81 17.74 20.76 -42.55
CA ALA A 81 17.55 21.07 -41.13
C ALA A 81 16.37 20.29 -40.52
N GLU A 82 15.32 20.10 -41.30
CA GLU A 82 14.13 19.36 -40.91
C GLU A 82 14.42 17.86 -40.65
N ALA A 83 15.26 17.26 -41.51
CA ALA A 83 15.67 15.87 -41.36
C ALA A 83 16.54 15.69 -40.10
N HIS A 84 17.52 16.56 -39.89
CA HIS A 84 18.36 16.55 -38.68
C HIS A 84 17.54 16.79 -37.41
N ASN A 85 16.59 17.72 -37.43
CA ASN A 85 15.69 17.95 -36.29
C ASN A 85 14.85 16.72 -35.98
N SER A 86 14.22 16.11 -37.01
CA SER A 86 13.36 14.93 -36.80
C SER A 86 14.15 13.71 -36.33
N PHE A 87 15.37 13.52 -36.85
CA PHE A 87 16.25 12.46 -36.40
C PHE A 87 16.70 12.69 -34.96
N GLY A 88 17.15 13.91 -34.62
CA GLY A 88 17.50 14.28 -33.25
C GLY A 88 16.38 14.10 -32.27
N TYR A 89 15.14 14.44 -32.65
CA TYR A 89 13.95 14.22 -31.82
C TYR A 89 13.72 12.73 -31.52
N VAL A 90 13.79 11.87 -32.54
CA VAL A 90 13.61 10.41 -32.33
C VAL A 90 14.74 9.82 -31.49
N LEU A 91 15.98 10.28 -31.69
CA LEU A 91 17.12 9.86 -30.86
C LEU A 91 16.90 10.25 -29.39
N LEU A 92 16.37 11.46 -29.14
CA LEU A 92 16.02 11.92 -27.80
C LEU A 92 14.96 11.02 -27.14
N LEU A 93 13.90 10.65 -27.89
CA LEU A 93 12.89 9.72 -27.41
C LEU A 93 13.42 8.30 -27.16
N SER A 94 14.49 7.92 -27.87
CA SER A 94 15.18 6.63 -27.71
C SER A 94 16.24 6.63 -26.60
N GLY A 95 16.47 7.78 -25.93
CA GLY A 95 17.47 7.92 -24.87
C GLY A 95 18.92 8.12 -25.37
N GLU A 96 19.14 8.28 -26.69
CA GLU A 96 20.45 8.49 -27.30
C GLU A 96 20.83 9.98 -27.30
N VAL A 97 20.94 10.55 -26.09
CA VAL A 97 20.99 12.01 -25.85
C VAL A 97 22.18 12.69 -26.54
N ASP A 98 23.37 12.11 -26.50
CA ASP A 98 24.56 12.73 -27.10
C ASP A 98 24.45 12.80 -28.62
N THR A 99 23.97 11.76 -29.26
CA THR A 99 23.72 11.71 -30.70
C THR A 99 22.60 12.70 -31.10
N ALA A 100 21.51 12.75 -30.27
CA ALA A 100 20.43 13.72 -30.47
C ALA A 100 20.95 15.17 -30.47
N ILE A 101 21.79 15.53 -29.50
CA ILE A 101 22.42 16.87 -29.42
C ILE A 101 23.23 17.17 -30.68
N ALA A 102 23.99 16.21 -31.21
CA ALA A 102 24.77 16.41 -32.42
C ALA A 102 23.89 16.72 -33.65
N GLU A 103 22.83 15.95 -33.83
CA GLU A 103 21.88 16.14 -34.94
C GLU A 103 21.10 17.45 -34.80
N LEU A 104 20.61 17.78 -33.59
CA LEU A 104 19.88 19.02 -33.33
C LEU A 104 20.75 20.26 -33.50
N ARG A 105 22.05 20.21 -33.12
CA ARG A 105 23.02 21.26 -33.43
C ARG A 105 23.23 21.40 -34.94
N SER A 106 23.17 20.31 -35.68
CA SER A 106 23.24 20.40 -37.15
C SER A 106 22.00 21.10 -37.71
N ALA A 107 20.81 20.79 -37.19
CA ALA A 107 19.56 21.46 -37.57
C ALA A 107 19.61 22.98 -37.30
N THR A 108 20.02 23.40 -36.08
CA THR A 108 20.10 24.82 -35.71
C THR A 108 21.20 25.56 -36.49
N ARG A 109 22.30 24.90 -36.84
CA ARG A 109 23.37 25.49 -37.68
C ARG A 109 22.89 25.67 -39.13
N LEU A 110 22.16 24.70 -39.68
CA LEU A 110 21.63 24.77 -41.05
C LEU A 110 20.51 25.81 -41.18
N LYS A 111 19.70 25.95 -40.14
CA LYS A 111 18.58 26.89 -40.08
C LYS A 111 18.52 27.54 -38.70
N PRO A 112 19.29 28.66 -38.49
CA PRO A 112 19.36 29.30 -37.16
C PRO A 112 18.03 29.80 -36.63
N ALA A 113 17.08 30.15 -37.48
CA ALA A 113 15.72 30.57 -37.07
C ALA A 113 14.72 29.40 -36.95
N PHE A 114 15.19 28.18 -36.66
CA PHE A 114 14.33 27.01 -36.50
C PHE A 114 13.93 26.79 -35.03
N ALA A 115 12.92 27.51 -34.56
CA ALA A 115 12.46 27.48 -33.18
C ALA A 115 12.25 26.05 -32.64
N GLN A 116 11.66 25.15 -33.43
CA GLN A 116 11.41 23.76 -33.00
C GLN A 116 12.72 22.99 -32.75
N ALA A 117 13.78 23.26 -33.55
CA ALA A 117 15.07 22.61 -33.34
C ALA A 117 15.75 23.13 -32.05
N HIS A 118 15.62 24.43 -31.75
CA HIS A 118 16.08 25.01 -30.48
C HIS A 118 15.29 24.43 -29.28
N THR A 119 13.96 24.27 -29.38
CA THR A 119 13.16 23.63 -28.36
C THR A 119 13.62 22.19 -28.11
N ASN A 120 13.81 21.39 -29.16
CA ASN A 120 14.27 20.02 -29.03
C ASN A 120 15.69 19.94 -28.47
N LEU A 121 16.58 20.87 -28.86
CA LEU A 121 17.94 20.95 -28.35
C LEU A 121 17.98 21.34 -26.87
N ALA A 122 17.11 22.25 -26.44
CA ALA A 122 16.93 22.59 -25.03
C ALA A 122 16.51 21.36 -24.20
N ASN A 123 15.51 20.59 -24.68
CA ASN A 123 15.09 19.36 -24.04
C ASN A 123 16.22 18.31 -23.99
N ALA A 124 17.03 18.20 -25.05
CA ALA A 124 18.18 17.29 -25.08
C ALA A 124 19.26 17.69 -24.08
N PHE A 125 19.58 18.98 -23.95
CA PHE A 125 20.52 19.47 -22.95
C PHE A 125 19.98 19.29 -21.54
N LEU A 126 18.68 19.49 -21.32
CA LEU A 126 18.04 19.25 -20.04
C LEU A 126 18.15 17.78 -19.62
N GLN A 127 17.87 16.85 -20.53
CA GLN A 127 18.01 15.41 -20.28
C GLN A 127 19.48 15.01 -20.01
N LYS A 128 20.46 15.68 -20.64
CA LYS A 128 21.89 15.51 -20.35
C LYS A 128 22.32 16.12 -19.01
N GLY A 129 21.46 16.91 -18.35
CA GLY A 129 21.77 17.65 -17.13
C GLY A 129 22.52 18.99 -17.35
N ASN A 130 22.70 19.42 -18.61
CA ASN A 130 23.34 20.70 -18.94
C ASN A 130 22.30 21.84 -18.94
N LYS A 131 22.01 22.34 -17.75
CA LYS A 131 20.94 23.32 -17.49
C LYS A 131 21.22 24.67 -18.16
N THR A 132 22.48 25.11 -18.22
CA THR A 132 22.87 26.40 -18.80
C THR A 132 22.58 26.45 -20.29
N GLU A 133 22.99 25.43 -21.02
CA GLU A 133 22.74 25.33 -22.45
C GLU A 133 21.25 25.13 -22.74
N ALA A 134 20.55 24.35 -21.90
CA ALA A 134 19.10 24.15 -22.02
C ALA A 134 18.36 25.51 -21.93
N ILE A 135 18.66 26.33 -20.94
CA ILE A 135 18.05 27.67 -20.79
C ILE A 135 18.37 28.57 -21.99
N ARG A 136 19.60 28.54 -22.47
CA ARG A 136 20.00 29.36 -23.64
C ARG A 136 19.18 28.99 -24.87
N GLU A 137 19.13 27.72 -25.22
CA GLU A 137 18.42 27.24 -26.40
C GLU A 137 16.88 27.43 -26.26
N ALA A 138 16.33 27.25 -25.05
CA ALA A 138 14.91 27.49 -24.80
C ALA A 138 14.53 28.97 -24.94
N ARG A 139 15.38 29.91 -24.45
CA ARG A 139 15.18 31.35 -24.66
C ARG A 139 15.24 31.72 -26.15
N GLU A 140 16.14 31.12 -26.89
CA GLU A 140 16.22 31.34 -28.34
C GLU A 140 14.95 30.80 -29.03
N ALA A 141 14.43 29.64 -28.61
CA ALA A 141 13.17 29.11 -29.13
C ALA A 141 11.98 30.04 -28.87
N VAL A 142 11.88 30.63 -27.67
CA VAL A 142 10.83 31.60 -27.31
C VAL A 142 10.99 32.89 -28.16
N ASN A 143 12.20 33.41 -28.30
CA ASN A 143 12.47 34.61 -29.12
C ASN A 143 12.08 34.40 -30.58
N LEU A 144 12.34 33.23 -31.14
CA LEU A 144 12.03 32.89 -32.53
C LEU A 144 10.54 32.60 -32.77
N ALA A 145 9.82 32.12 -31.76
CA ALA A 145 8.42 31.76 -31.87
C ALA A 145 7.65 32.10 -30.54
N PRO A 146 7.34 33.38 -30.29
CA PRO A 146 6.71 33.82 -29.04
C PRO A 146 5.29 33.23 -28.78
N SER A 147 4.61 32.70 -29.79
CA SER A 147 3.33 32.03 -29.65
C SER A 147 3.45 30.51 -29.52
N ASN A 148 4.65 29.96 -29.36
CA ASN A 148 4.87 28.52 -29.26
C ASN A 148 4.88 28.06 -27.80
N SER A 149 3.80 27.43 -27.33
CA SER A 149 3.67 26.89 -25.97
C SER A 149 4.80 25.91 -25.60
N GLU A 150 5.25 25.07 -26.53
CA GLU A 150 6.33 24.11 -26.27
C GLU A 150 7.68 24.80 -25.97
N ALA A 151 7.95 25.98 -26.57
CA ALA A 151 9.15 26.75 -26.27
C ALA A 151 9.13 27.27 -24.81
N TYR A 152 8.00 27.80 -24.36
CA TYR A 152 7.83 28.25 -22.97
C TYR A 152 7.92 27.08 -21.98
N ARG A 153 7.33 25.94 -22.31
CA ARG A 153 7.45 24.72 -21.50
C ARG A 153 8.91 24.26 -21.37
N ALA A 154 9.67 24.28 -22.47
CA ALA A 154 11.08 23.96 -22.44
C ALA A 154 11.88 24.95 -21.58
N LEU A 155 11.55 26.24 -21.65
CA LEU A 155 12.19 27.29 -20.84
C LEU A 155 11.85 27.12 -19.35
N GLY A 156 10.57 26.98 -19.01
CA GLY A 156 10.13 26.78 -17.63
C GLY A 156 10.76 25.55 -16.98
N ARG A 157 10.79 24.42 -17.70
CA ARG A 157 11.44 23.18 -17.22
C ARG A 157 12.94 23.36 -17.03
N SER A 158 13.61 24.07 -17.92
CA SER A 158 15.06 24.32 -17.84
C SER A 158 15.41 25.21 -16.65
N LEU A 159 14.63 26.26 -16.41
CA LEU A 159 14.77 27.16 -15.27
C LEU A 159 14.49 26.44 -13.95
N ASN A 160 13.40 25.68 -13.88
CA ASN A 160 13.07 24.87 -12.69
C ASN A 160 14.17 23.85 -12.36
N ALA A 161 14.72 23.16 -13.37
CA ALA A 161 15.86 22.27 -13.19
C ALA A 161 17.12 22.98 -12.70
N ALA A 162 17.29 24.25 -13.06
CA ALA A 162 18.35 25.11 -12.54
C ALA A 162 18.08 25.65 -11.12
N LYS A 163 16.92 25.32 -10.53
CA LYS A 163 16.42 25.82 -9.25
C LYS A 163 16.02 27.31 -9.27
N ASP A 164 15.82 27.88 -10.44
CA ASP A 164 15.22 29.20 -10.64
C ASP A 164 13.71 29.07 -10.75
N LEU A 165 13.06 28.85 -9.60
CA LEU A 165 11.61 28.63 -9.54
C LEU A 165 10.85 29.90 -9.96
N THR A 166 11.32 31.07 -9.56
CA THR A 166 10.70 32.34 -9.93
C THR A 166 10.74 32.56 -11.44
N GLY A 167 11.91 32.45 -12.04
CA GLY A 167 12.06 32.57 -13.50
C GLY A 167 11.25 31.50 -14.27
N ALA A 168 11.09 30.30 -13.72
CA ALA A 168 10.27 29.25 -14.32
C ALA A 168 8.79 29.65 -14.32
N ILE A 169 8.27 30.17 -13.19
CA ILE A 169 6.90 30.64 -13.09
C ILE A 169 6.65 31.81 -14.04
N ASP A 170 7.55 32.80 -14.07
CA ASP A 170 7.42 33.96 -14.95
C ASP A 170 7.35 33.53 -16.42
N ALA A 171 8.24 32.63 -16.84
CA ALA A 171 8.28 32.13 -18.22
C ALA A 171 7.01 31.36 -18.58
N ILE A 172 6.52 30.45 -17.70
CA ILE A 172 5.30 29.69 -17.98
C ILE A 172 4.07 30.60 -17.94
N SER A 173 4.00 31.59 -17.01
CA SER A 173 2.90 32.57 -16.94
C SER A 173 2.81 33.41 -18.22
N GLU A 174 3.96 33.90 -18.74
CA GLU A 174 4.01 34.58 -20.04
C GLU A 174 3.50 33.65 -21.18
N GLY A 175 3.90 32.39 -21.13
CA GLY A 175 3.40 31.37 -22.05
C GLY A 175 1.89 31.18 -21.98
N VAL A 176 1.29 31.18 -20.78
CA VAL A 176 -0.17 31.11 -20.55
C VAL A 176 -0.87 32.36 -21.10
N GLU A 177 -0.33 33.55 -20.83
CA GLU A 177 -0.92 34.79 -21.34
C GLU A 177 -1.00 34.83 -22.86
N LEU A 178 0.01 34.29 -23.56
CA LEU A 178 0.07 34.22 -25.02
C LEU A 178 -0.69 33.03 -25.61
N ASN A 179 -0.90 31.99 -24.82
CA ASN A 179 -1.59 30.75 -25.22
C ASN A 179 -2.59 30.31 -24.13
N PRO A 180 -3.65 31.08 -23.89
CA PRO A 180 -4.56 30.83 -22.76
C PRO A 180 -5.37 29.51 -22.89
N ASP A 181 -5.39 28.90 -24.06
CA ASP A 181 -6.04 27.61 -24.31
C ASP A 181 -5.07 26.41 -24.24
N SER A 182 -3.83 26.62 -23.78
CA SER A 182 -2.86 25.51 -23.64
C SER A 182 -3.00 24.81 -22.30
N ALA A 183 -3.69 23.68 -22.29
CA ALA A 183 -3.85 22.84 -21.09
C ALA A 183 -2.50 22.43 -20.47
N GLU A 184 -1.49 22.22 -21.31
CA GLU A 184 -0.16 21.81 -20.86
C GLU A 184 0.61 22.93 -20.14
N LEU A 185 0.42 24.19 -20.52
CA LEU A 185 1.04 25.33 -19.83
C LEU A 185 0.37 25.55 -18.47
N HIS A 186 -0.97 25.46 -18.39
CA HIS A 186 -1.70 25.52 -17.15
C HIS A 186 -1.30 24.39 -16.19
N ASP A 187 -1.13 23.17 -16.69
CA ASP A 187 -0.67 22.03 -15.88
C ASP A 187 0.78 22.26 -15.37
N ASP A 188 1.71 22.67 -16.27
CA ASP A 188 3.09 22.99 -15.88
C ASP A 188 3.12 24.17 -14.86
N LEU A 189 2.28 25.21 -15.01
CA LEU A 189 2.16 26.32 -14.05
C LEU A 189 1.68 25.84 -12.69
N GLY A 190 0.62 25.02 -12.68
CA GLY A 190 0.10 24.44 -11.46
C GLY A 190 1.16 23.67 -10.66
N VAL A 191 1.97 22.85 -11.34
CA VAL A 191 3.10 22.12 -10.70
C VAL A 191 4.13 23.09 -10.10
N LEU A 192 4.47 24.16 -10.81
CA LEU A 192 5.41 25.17 -10.29
C LEU A 192 4.85 25.94 -9.09
N LEU A 193 3.55 26.26 -9.10
CA LEU A 193 2.87 26.92 -7.99
C LEU A 193 2.79 26.04 -6.73
N VAL A 194 2.58 24.71 -6.88
CA VAL A 194 2.71 23.77 -5.76
C VAL A 194 4.11 23.83 -5.16
N ASN A 195 5.15 23.81 -6.00
CA ASN A 195 6.55 23.89 -5.54
C ASN A 195 6.86 25.25 -4.86
N GLN A 196 6.14 26.31 -5.22
CA GLN A 196 6.24 27.64 -4.59
C GLN A 196 5.45 27.72 -3.26
N GLY A 197 4.64 26.72 -2.92
CA GLY A 197 3.79 26.71 -1.73
C GLY A 197 2.48 27.50 -1.88
N LYS A 198 1.95 27.57 -3.10
CA LYS A 198 0.70 28.25 -3.46
C LYS A 198 -0.34 27.23 -3.96
N PRO A 199 -0.84 26.34 -3.09
CA PRO A 199 -1.70 25.24 -3.50
C PRO A 199 -3.06 25.67 -4.05
N GLU A 200 -3.61 26.80 -3.60
CA GLU A 200 -4.90 27.31 -4.07
C GLU A 200 -4.81 27.76 -5.52
N GLN A 201 -3.77 28.55 -5.85
CA GLN A 201 -3.51 28.99 -7.23
C GLN A 201 -3.18 27.81 -8.14
N ALA A 202 -2.43 26.83 -7.63
CA ALA A 202 -2.15 25.62 -8.38
C ALA A 202 -3.42 24.83 -8.72
N ALA A 203 -4.38 24.76 -7.79
CA ALA A 203 -5.65 24.09 -8.04
C ALA A 203 -6.47 24.78 -9.15
N GLU A 204 -6.46 26.11 -9.21
CA GLU A 204 -7.11 26.90 -10.27
C GLU A 204 -6.50 26.57 -11.64
N GLU A 205 -5.17 26.52 -11.72
CA GLU A 205 -4.45 26.19 -12.95
C GLU A 205 -4.70 24.74 -13.41
N PHE A 206 -4.66 23.77 -12.49
CA PHE A 206 -5.00 22.39 -12.83
C PHE A 206 -6.45 22.23 -13.29
N GLN A 207 -7.40 22.94 -12.66
CA GLN A 207 -8.80 22.95 -13.09
C GLN A 207 -8.96 23.55 -14.48
N ALA A 208 -8.23 24.62 -14.81
CA ALA A 208 -8.21 25.20 -16.15
C ALA A 208 -7.70 24.17 -17.17
N ALA A 209 -6.59 23.50 -16.88
CA ALA A 209 -6.03 22.44 -17.73
C ALA A 209 -7.03 21.29 -17.98
N ILE A 210 -7.70 20.82 -16.90
CA ILE A 210 -8.72 19.75 -16.99
C ILE A 210 -9.90 20.18 -17.86
N LYS A 211 -10.38 21.40 -17.67
CA LYS A 211 -11.51 21.95 -18.45
C LYS A 211 -11.20 22.02 -19.93
N MET A 212 -9.97 22.37 -20.28
CA MET A 212 -9.53 22.48 -21.70
C MET A 212 -9.33 21.12 -22.32
N SER A 213 -8.63 20.22 -21.65
CA SER A 213 -8.31 18.90 -22.20
C SER A 213 -8.02 17.88 -21.08
N PRO A 214 -9.03 17.21 -20.53
CA PRO A 214 -8.87 16.32 -19.39
C PRO A 214 -7.96 15.10 -19.67
N ASP A 215 -7.86 14.69 -20.93
CA ASP A 215 -7.06 13.53 -21.34
C ASP A 215 -5.63 13.89 -21.81
N ALA A 216 -5.36 15.16 -22.11
CA ALA A 216 -4.09 15.57 -22.73
C ALA A 216 -2.96 15.78 -21.73
N THR A 217 -3.28 16.15 -20.49
CA THR A 217 -2.31 16.46 -19.42
C THR A 217 -2.37 15.46 -18.28
N ASP A 218 -1.45 15.60 -17.33
CA ASP A 218 -1.49 14.90 -16.04
C ASP A 218 -2.24 15.71 -14.95
N ALA A 219 -2.92 16.81 -15.33
CA ALA A 219 -3.61 17.70 -14.40
C ALA A 219 -4.61 16.98 -13.47
N PRO A 220 -5.42 15.98 -13.93
CA PRO A 220 -6.26 15.21 -13.00
C PRO A 220 -5.44 14.45 -11.94
N LEU A 221 -4.25 13.94 -12.29
CA LEU A 221 -3.34 13.32 -11.33
C LEU A 221 -2.79 14.38 -10.37
N HIS A 222 -2.27 15.51 -10.87
CA HIS A 222 -1.65 16.54 -10.06
C HIS A 222 -2.66 17.17 -9.08
N LEU A 223 -3.86 17.50 -9.53
CA LEU A 223 -4.92 18.02 -8.68
C LEU A 223 -5.41 16.96 -7.68
N GLY A 224 -5.52 15.70 -8.10
CA GLY A 224 -5.87 14.60 -7.22
C GLY A 224 -4.84 14.39 -6.11
N VAL A 225 -3.55 14.49 -6.42
CA VAL A 225 -2.47 14.44 -5.41
C VAL A 225 -2.53 15.64 -4.47
N LEU A 226 -2.76 16.84 -5.00
CA LEU A 226 -2.91 18.05 -4.20
C LEU A 226 -4.06 17.92 -3.19
N TYR A 227 -5.22 17.46 -3.62
CA TYR A 227 -6.37 17.24 -2.73
C TYR A 227 -6.13 16.11 -1.73
N TYR A 228 -5.39 15.07 -2.11
CA TYR A 228 -4.96 14.02 -1.18
C TYR A 228 -4.10 14.59 -0.04
N GLU A 229 -3.12 15.44 -0.36
CA GLU A 229 -2.29 16.10 0.66
C GLU A 229 -3.08 17.04 1.57
N GLN A 230 -4.13 17.68 1.03
CA GLN A 230 -5.08 18.48 1.80
C GLN A 230 -6.10 17.64 2.59
N LYS A 231 -5.99 16.31 2.57
CA LYS A 231 -6.91 15.34 3.20
C LYS A 231 -8.34 15.37 2.66
N SER A 232 -8.56 15.94 1.49
CA SER A 232 -9.82 15.90 0.74
C SER A 232 -9.89 14.61 -0.07
N PHE A 233 -9.99 13.46 0.65
CA PHE A 233 -9.80 12.13 0.05
C PHE A 233 -10.86 11.76 -0.98
N ALA A 234 -12.10 12.24 -0.82
CA ALA A 234 -13.19 11.94 -1.75
C ALA A 234 -12.99 12.65 -3.11
N GLU A 235 -12.63 13.93 -3.09
CA GLU A 235 -12.31 14.73 -4.27
C GLU A 235 -11.04 14.21 -4.96
N ALA A 236 -10.01 13.89 -4.16
CA ALA A 236 -8.79 13.29 -4.64
C ALA A 236 -9.06 11.99 -5.39
N ARG A 237 -9.85 11.09 -4.79
CA ARG A 237 -10.24 9.82 -5.39
C ARG A 237 -10.91 9.99 -6.74
N LYS A 238 -11.90 10.89 -6.84
CA LYS A 238 -12.61 11.15 -8.09
C LYS A 238 -11.67 11.54 -9.23
N LEU A 239 -10.77 12.48 -8.99
CA LEU A 239 -9.80 12.95 -9.99
C LEU A 239 -8.78 11.87 -10.36
N LEU A 240 -8.34 11.07 -9.39
CA LEU A 240 -7.41 9.97 -9.63
C LEU A 240 -8.07 8.82 -10.41
N GLU A 241 -9.36 8.55 -10.19
CA GLU A 241 -10.15 7.64 -11.02
C GLU A 241 -10.27 8.15 -12.46
N GLU A 242 -10.47 9.46 -12.66
CA GLU A 242 -10.45 10.08 -14.00
C GLU A 242 -9.08 9.94 -14.67
N SER A 243 -7.99 10.22 -13.92
CA SER A 243 -6.62 10.04 -14.41
C SER A 243 -6.32 8.59 -14.82
N VAL A 244 -6.71 7.62 -13.98
CA VAL A 244 -6.52 6.19 -14.26
C VAL A 244 -7.37 5.74 -15.45
N ARG A 245 -8.60 6.25 -15.61
CA ARG A 245 -9.46 5.94 -16.76
C ARG A 245 -8.84 6.45 -18.06
N ALA A 246 -8.26 7.66 -18.03
CA ALA A 246 -7.57 8.23 -19.18
C ALA A 246 -6.27 7.49 -19.51
N ARG A 247 -5.52 7.10 -18.48
CA ARG A 247 -4.19 6.47 -18.60
C ARG A 247 -4.03 5.29 -17.62
N PRO A 248 -4.60 4.12 -17.92
CA PRO A 248 -4.58 2.95 -17.03
C PRO A 248 -3.16 2.44 -16.70
N GLN A 249 -2.19 2.72 -17.56
CA GLN A 249 -0.80 2.31 -17.44
C GLN A 249 0.09 3.38 -16.76
N ASN A 250 -0.49 4.30 -15.97
CA ASN A 250 0.25 5.30 -15.22
C ASN A 250 0.46 4.81 -13.77
N PRO A 251 1.69 4.35 -13.36
CA PRO A 251 1.93 3.82 -12.02
C PRO A 251 1.70 4.83 -10.89
N PRO A 252 2.12 6.11 -11.00
CA PRO A 252 1.79 7.14 -10.02
C PRO A 252 0.28 7.33 -9.81
N ALA A 253 -0.51 7.38 -10.88
CA ALA A 253 -1.97 7.54 -10.76
C ALA A 253 -2.59 6.37 -10.00
N GLN A 254 -2.18 5.13 -10.30
CA GLN A 254 -2.62 3.93 -9.56
C GLN A 254 -2.19 3.97 -8.10
N TYR A 255 -0.97 4.40 -7.81
CA TYR A 255 -0.46 4.50 -6.45
C TYR A 255 -1.28 5.50 -5.60
N TYR A 256 -1.48 6.72 -6.12
CA TYR A 256 -2.23 7.75 -5.39
C TYR A 256 -3.73 7.42 -5.31
N LEU A 257 -4.30 6.74 -6.32
CA LEU A 257 -5.65 6.19 -6.22
C LEU A 257 -5.75 5.17 -5.08
N GLY A 258 -4.77 4.30 -4.94
CA GLY A 258 -4.68 3.36 -3.83
C GLY A 258 -4.64 4.06 -2.47
N LEU A 259 -3.85 5.13 -2.34
CA LEU A 259 -3.79 5.95 -1.13
C LEU A 259 -5.13 6.62 -0.81
N ALA A 260 -5.74 7.29 -1.80
CA ALA A 260 -7.02 7.97 -1.62
C ALA A 260 -8.16 7.00 -1.28
N ALA A 261 -8.20 5.83 -1.93
CA ALA A 261 -9.16 4.78 -1.63
C ALA A 261 -8.98 4.21 -0.21
N ARG A 262 -7.73 3.96 0.21
CA ARG A 262 -7.42 3.51 1.58
C ARG A 262 -7.92 4.50 2.63
N ASP A 263 -7.62 5.79 2.45
CA ASP A 263 -7.89 6.82 3.44
C ASP A 263 -9.36 7.29 3.41
N SER A 264 -10.09 7.00 2.32
CA SER A 264 -11.55 7.10 2.25
C SER A 264 -12.29 5.84 2.74
N GLY A 265 -11.56 4.78 3.15
CA GLY A 265 -12.14 3.56 3.73
C GLY A 265 -12.51 2.47 2.72
N ASP A 266 -12.29 2.67 1.42
CA ASP A 266 -12.51 1.63 0.39
C ASP A 266 -11.28 0.74 0.23
N VAL A 267 -11.19 -0.24 1.14
CA VAL A 267 -10.06 -1.17 1.22
C VAL A 267 -9.92 -2.02 -0.04
N ALA A 268 -11.04 -2.42 -0.66
CA ALA A 268 -11.00 -3.27 -1.85
C ALA A 268 -10.44 -2.51 -3.07
N ALA A 269 -10.91 -1.28 -3.30
CA ALA A 269 -10.38 -0.41 -4.35
C ALA A 269 -8.89 -0.08 -4.11
N ALA A 270 -8.50 0.15 -2.84
CA ALA A 270 -7.11 0.43 -2.49
C ALA A 270 -6.18 -0.74 -2.84
N ILE A 271 -6.55 -1.97 -2.49
CA ILE A 271 -5.77 -3.18 -2.83
C ILE A 271 -5.62 -3.30 -4.35
N SER A 272 -6.72 -3.20 -5.11
CA SER A 272 -6.70 -3.31 -6.57
C SER A 272 -5.80 -2.27 -7.24
N ALA A 273 -5.84 -1.03 -6.76
CA ALA A 273 -5.02 0.06 -7.28
C ALA A 273 -3.52 -0.16 -6.96
N PHE A 274 -3.19 -0.57 -5.73
CA PHE A 274 -1.80 -0.89 -5.37
C PHE A 274 -1.27 -2.12 -6.11
N GLU A 275 -2.06 -3.19 -6.28
CA GLU A 275 -1.68 -4.36 -7.09
C GLU A 275 -1.33 -3.94 -8.53
N THR A 276 -2.15 -3.06 -9.12
CA THR A 276 -1.90 -2.53 -10.45
C THR A 276 -0.63 -1.68 -10.49
N SER A 277 -0.44 -0.78 -9.51
CA SER A 277 0.78 0.04 -9.41
C SER A 277 2.04 -0.81 -9.31
N VAL A 278 2.03 -1.84 -8.46
CA VAL A 278 3.15 -2.79 -8.27
C VAL A 278 3.39 -3.60 -9.55
N LYS A 279 2.34 -4.02 -10.25
CA LYS A 279 2.47 -4.73 -11.53
C LYS A 279 3.11 -3.86 -12.62
N LEU A 280 2.72 -2.59 -12.69
CA LEU A 280 3.27 -1.64 -13.66
C LEU A 280 4.70 -1.21 -13.33
N GLN A 281 4.98 -1.00 -12.05
CA GLN A 281 6.28 -0.58 -11.56
C GLN A 281 6.70 -1.43 -10.34
N PRO A 282 7.24 -2.65 -10.59
CA PRO A 282 7.65 -3.54 -9.50
C PRO A 282 8.74 -2.97 -8.57
N ALA A 283 9.45 -1.93 -8.97
CA ALA A 283 10.44 -1.26 -8.14
C ALA A 283 9.85 -0.17 -7.21
N ASN A 284 8.54 0.10 -7.27
CA ASN A 284 7.89 1.07 -6.39
C ASN A 284 7.73 0.49 -4.98
N GLU A 285 8.68 0.82 -4.11
CA GLU A 285 8.74 0.36 -2.72
C GLU A 285 7.53 0.81 -1.90
N ALA A 286 7.12 2.07 -2.08
CA ALA A 286 5.99 2.63 -1.36
C ALA A 286 4.70 1.87 -1.69
N ALA A 287 4.45 1.56 -2.97
CA ALA A 287 3.29 0.79 -3.38
C ALA A 287 3.31 -0.64 -2.81
N GLN A 288 4.47 -1.31 -2.83
CA GLN A 288 4.62 -2.65 -2.24
C GLN A 288 4.36 -2.66 -0.74
N LYS A 289 4.92 -1.68 -0.02
CA LYS A 289 4.72 -1.56 1.42
C LYS A 289 3.25 -1.32 1.76
N GLN A 290 2.59 -0.38 1.07
CA GLN A 290 1.17 -0.12 1.27
C GLN A 290 0.30 -1.34 0.97
N LEU A 291 0.58 -2.04 -0.13
CA LEU A 291 -0.13 -3.27 -0.49
C LEU A 291 0.06 -4.35 0.59
N GLY A 292 1.30 -4.63 0.99
CA GLY A 292 1.60 -5.65 1.99
C GLY A 292 0.92 -5.36 3.33
N LEU A 293 1.02 -4.13 3.84
CA LEU A 293 0.38 -3.72 5.09
C LEU A 293 -1.15 -3.81 5.02
N LEU A 294 -1.75 -3.44 3.89
CA LEU A 294 -3.19 -3.51 3.71
C LEU A 294 -3.70 -4.95 3.63
N LEU A 295 -2.95 -5.84 2.96
CA LEU A 295 -3.21 -7.27 2.93
C LEU A 295 -3.11 -7.91 4.31
N GLN A 296 -2.11 -7.53 5.13
CA GLN A 296 -2.00 -7.97 6.53
C GLN A 296 -3.22 -7.53 7.36
N ARG A 297 -3.62 -6.26 7.25
CA ARG A 297 -4.76 -5.71 8.00
C ARG A 297 -6.09 -6.36 7.62
N THR A 298 -6.22 -6.86 6.39
CA THR A 298 -7.43 -7.54 5.89
C THR A 298 -7.41 -9.05 6.08
N GLY A 299 -6.39 -9.59 6.76
CA GLY A 299 -6.24 -11.03 7.00
C GLY A 299 -5.77 -11.83 5.77
N ARG A 300 -5.43 -11.18 4.65
CA ARG A 300 -4.84 -11.81 3.45
C ARG A 300 -3.33 -12.05 3.64
N THR A 301 -2.97 -12.67 4.77
CA THR A 301 -1.57 -12.76 5.25
C THR A 301 -0.66 -13.52 4.29
N GLY A 302 -1.16 -14.57 3.63
CA GLY A 302 -0.38 -15.32 2.63
C GLY A 302 0.03 -14.47 1.43
N GLU A 303 -0.83 -13.57 0.99
CA GLU A 303 -0.55 -12.65 -0.11
C GLU A 303 0.41 -11.54 0.34
N ALA A 304 0.27 -11.02 1.56
CA ALA A 304 1.23 -10.10 2.15
C ALA A 304 2.65 -10.68 2.19
N VAL A 305 2.78 -11.94 2.64
CA VAL A 305 4.06 -12.67 2.63
C VAL A 305 4.65 -12.73 1.22
N ASN A 306 3.84 -12.98 0.18
CA ASN A 306 4.34 -13.03 -1.19
C ASN A 306 4.84 -11.66 -1.68
N VAL A 307 4.12 -10.57 -1.35
CA VAL A 307 4.53 -9.21 -1.70
C VAL A 307 5.86 -8.85 -1.02
N PHE A 308 6.00 -9.05 0.28
CA PHE A 308 7.22 -8.73 1.01
C PHE A 308 8.38 -9.66 0.64
N ARG A 309 8.14 -10.94 0.37
CA ARG A 309 9.18 -11.85 -0.14
C ARG A 309 9.74 -11.38 -1.48
N ALA A 310 8.89 -10.93 -2.40
CA ALA A 310 9.34 -10.34 -3.66
C ALA A 310 10.14 -9.04 -3.43
N THR A 311 9.83 -8.28 -2.38
CA THR A 311 10.61 -7.09 -1.99
C THR A 311 12.00 -7.47 -1.51
N VAL A 312 12.12 -8.45 -0.60
CA VAL A 312 13.41 -8.95 -0.10
C VAL A 312 14.28 -9.53 -1.23
N GLN A 313 13.69 -10.29 -2.16
CA GLN A 313 14.43 -10.82 -3.32
C GLN A 313 15.06 -9.72 -4.18
N ARG A 314 14.41 -8.58 -4.33
CA ARG A 314 14.96 -7.43 -5.07
C ARG A 314 15.95 -6.61 -4.25
N ARG A 315 15.77 -6.57 -2.94
CA ARG A 315 16.57 -5.75 -2.01
C ARG A 315 17.07 -6.60 -0.84
N PRO A 316 17.98 -7.55 -1.10
CA PRO A 316 18.43 -8.49 -0.06
C PRO A 316 19.28 -7.82 1.04
N ASN A 317 19.70 -6.57 0.86
CA ASN A 317 20.48 -5.81 1.82
C ASN A 317 19.65 -4.70 2.49
N ASP A 318 18.32 -4.82 2.49
CA ASP A 318 17.41 -3.87 3.13
C ASP A 318 16.82 -4.49 4.40
N GLY A 319 17.24 -3.98 5.56
CA GLY A 319 16.79 -4.48 6.86
C GLY A 319 15.29 -4.26 7.09
N ASP A 320 14.72 -3.15 6.61
CA ASP A 320 13.29 -2.87 6.74
C ASP A 320 12.46 -3.85 5.88
N ALA A 321 12.93 -4.22 4.69
CA ALA A 321 12.26 -5.22 3.86
C ALA A 321 12.24 -6.62 4.53
N HIS A 322 13.34 -7.03 5.14
CA HIS A 322 13.39 -8.27 5.93
C HIS A 322 12.47 -8.20 7.15
N ASN A 323 12.43 -7.05 7.85
CA ASN A 323 11.54 -6.86 8.99
C ASN A 323 10.06 -6.94 8.58
N ASP A 324 9.65 -6.27 7.50
CA ASP A 324 8.27 -6.30 6.99
C ASP A 324 7.86 -7.73 6.58
N LEU A 325 8.76 -8.50 5.95
CA LEU A 325 8.53 -9.92 5.66
C LEU A 325 8.41 -10.76 6.95
N GLY A 326 9.28 -10.51 7.92
CA GLY A 326 9.24 -11.18 9.23
C GLY A 326 7.92 -10.96 9.95
N LEU A 327 7.41 -9.74 9.98
CA LEU A 327 6.10 -9.42 10.58
C LEU A 327 4.94 -10.13 9.85
N ALA A 328 4.97 -10.18 8.52
CA ALA A 328 3.95 -10.89 7.76
C ALA A 328 3.99 -12.41 7.99
N LEU A 329 5.18 -13.00 8.08
CA LEU A 329 5.37 -14.43 8.42
C LEU A 329 4.88 -14.73 9.83
N LEU A 330 5.17 -13.85 10.79
CA LEU A 330 4.73 -14.00 12.18
C LEU A 330 3.20 -14.00 12.27
N GLN A 331 2.55 -13.08 11.57
CA GLN A 331 1.09 -13.00 11.49
C GLN A 331 0.49 -14.24 10.75
N ALA A 332 1.20 -14.81 9.78
CA ALA A 332 0.81 -16.03 9.10
C ALA A 332 1.02 -17.30 9.94
N GLY A 333 1.61 -17.18 11.15
CA GLY A 333 1.92 -18.31 12.04
C GLY A 333 3.26 -18.99 11.74
N ASP A 334 4.04 -18.50 10.78
CA ASP A 334 5.39 -18.99 10.48
C ASP A 334 6.43 -18.26 11.32
N ALA A 335 6.44 -18.55 12.62
CA ALA A 335 7.42 -17.94 13.54
C ALA A 335 8.88 -18.34 13.22
N ALA A 336 9.10 -19.51 12.61
CA ALA A 336 10.46 -19.93 12.23
C ALA A 336 11.00 -19.09 11.06
N GLY A 337 10.19 -18.88 10.03
CA GLY A 337 10.50 -17.99 8.93
C GLY A 337 10.72 -16.55 9.41
N ALA A 338 9.84 -16.06 10.30
CA ALA A 338 9.94 -14.71 10.88
C ALA A 338 11.27 -14.50 11.62
N ILE A 339 11.70 -15.46 12.45
CA ILE A 339 13.00 -15.41 13.16
C ILE A 339 14.15 -15.28 12.18
N SER A 340 14.15 -16.06 11.09
CA SER A 340 15.18 -15.99 10.05
C SER A 340 15.27 -14.59 9.43
N GLU A 341 14.13 -14.00 9.12
CA GLU A 341 14.07 -12.67 8.49
C GLU A 341 14.50 -11.56 9.47
N PHE A 342 14.03 -11.58 10.73
CA PHE A 342 14.48 -10.60 11.74
C PHE A 342 15.97 -10.72 12.05
N GLN A 343 16.52 -11.94 12.07
CA GLN A 343 17.98 -12.13 12.19
C GLN A 343 18.72 -11.56 10.95
N GLY A 344 18.13 -11.68 9.77
CA GLY A 344 18.61 -11.03 8.54
C GLY A 344 18.65 -9.51 8.70
N ALA A 345 17.55 -8.93 9.15
CA ALA A 345 17.45 -7.49 9.42
C ALA A 345 18.50 -7.01 10.44
N LEU A 346 18.68 -7.74 11.54
CA LEU A 346 19.67 -7.41 12.57
C LEU A 346 21.13 -7.56 12.10
N LYS A 347 21.43 -8.45 11.16
CA LYS A 347 22.76 -8.50 10.52
C LYS A 347 23.06 -7.24 9.71
N LEU A 348 22.04 -6.67 9.07
CA LEU A 348 22.17 -5.45 8.27
C LEU A 348 22.20 -4.19 9.13
N LYS A 349 21.44 -4.17 10.23
CA LYS A 349 21.36 -3.05 11.18
C LYS A 349 21.44 -3.60 12.62
N PRO A 350 22.65 -3.89 13.11
CA PRO A 350 22.83 -4.43 14.45
C PRO A 350 22.30 -3.47 15.51
N GLY A 351 21.55 -4.03 16.46
CA GLY A 351 21.06 -3.28 17.60
C GLY A 351 19.88 -2.36 17.31
N ASP A 352 19.17 -2.56 16.22
CA ASP A 352 17.88 -1.90 16.03
C ASP A 352 16.86 -2.46 17.03
N VAL A 353 16.35 -1.58 17.91
CA VAL A 353 15.42 -1.93 18.98
C VAL A 353 14.14 -2.56 18.44
N GLY A 354 13.64 -2.06 17.32
CA GLY A 354 12.43 -2.59 16.68
C GLY A 354 12.62 -4.03 16.19
N TYR A 355 13.75 -4.31 15.55
CA TYR A 355 14.04 -5.65 15.06
C TYR A 355 14.29 -6.64 16.20
N GLU A 356 14.99 -6.21 17.28
CA GLU A 356 15.18 -7.02 18.50
C GLU A 356 13.84 -7.34 19.17
N THR A 357 12.93 -6.35 19.26
CA THR A 357 11.58 -6.54 19.80
C THR A 357 10.78 -7.55 18.98
N ASN A 358 10.78 -7.40 17.66
CA ASN A 358 10.06 -8.30 16.76
C ASN A 358 10.65 -9.72 16.80
N LEU A 359 11.95 -9.86 16.89
CA LEU A 359 12.63 -11.16 17.08
C LEU A 359 12.24 -11.80 18.42
N GLY A 360 12.18 -11.02 19.49
CA GLY A 360 11.70 -11.46 20.80
C GLY A 360 10.25 -11.97 20.75
N ALA A 361 9.36 -11.23 20.08
CA ALA A 361 7.97 -11.62 19.88
C ALA A 361 7.84 -12.93 19.06
N ALA A 362 8.67 -13.10 18.03
CA ALA A 362 8.71 -14.34 17.25
C ALA A 362 9.20 -15.54 18.08
N HIS A 363 10.16 -15.35 18.98
CA HIS A 363 10.58 -16.38 19.93
C HIS A 363 9.48 -16.70 20.94
N LEU A 364 8.71 -15.71 21.44
CA LEU A 364 7.54 -15.95 22.29
C LEU A 364 6.50 -16.84 21.59
N GLN A 365 6.19 -16.54 20.34
CA GLN A 365 5.23 -17.34 19.57
C GLN A 365 5.70 -18.79 19.35
N ARG A 366 7.01 -19.01 19.28
CA ARG A 366 7.60 -20.36 19.25
C ARG A 366 7.71 -21.03 20.60
N ALA A 367 7.28 -20.39 21.68
CA ALA A 367 7.49 -20.82 23.07
C ALA A 367 8.99 -20.96 23.47
N ASP A 368 9.87 -20.27 22.78
CA ASP A 368 11.29 -20.13 23.17
C ASP A 368 11.47 -18.91 24.08
N PHE A 369 10.95 -19.04 25.30
CA PHE A 369 10.88 -17.92 26.24
C PHE A 369 12.25 -17.41 26.70
N VAL A 370 13.28 -18.28 26.67
CA VAL A 370 14.65 -17.90 27.02
C VAL A 370 15.26 -17.02 25.95
N ALA A 371 15.09 -17.38 24.68
CA ALA A 371 15.56 -16.56 23.58
C ALA A 371 14.80 -15.23 23.50
N ALA A 372 13.48 -15.25 23.74
CA ALA A 372 12.65 -14.05 23.79
C ALA A 372 13.17 -13.05 24.85
N ALA A 373 13.37 -13.51 26.08
CA ALA A 373 13.89 -12.67 27.17
C ALA A 373 15.23 -12.02 26.82
N ARG A 374 16.17 -12.77 26.23
CA ARG A 374 17.46 -12.21 25.79
C ARG A 374 17.31 -11.09 24.77
N GLN A 375 16.37 -11.20 23.84
CA GLN A 375 16.16 -10.15 22.85
C GLN A 375 15.56 -8.89 23.49
N PHE A 376 14.61 -9.04 24.42
CA PHE A 376 14.04 -7.92 25.14
C PHE A 376 15.05 -7.26 26.09
N GLU A 377 15.91 -8.04 26.78
CA GLU A 377 17.02 -7.52 27.58
C GLU A 377 17.96 -6.68 26.70
N SER A 378 18.37 -7.19 25.53
CA SER A 378 19.22 -6.45 24.58
C SER A 378 18.57 -5.16 24.09
N ALA A 379 17.27 -5.19 23.80
CA ALA A 379 16.51 -4.01 23.38
C ALA A 379 16.43 -2.97 24.54
N LEU A 380 16.25 -3.43 25.79
CA LEU A 380 16.18 -2.57 26.98
C LEU A 380 17.52 -1.88 27.31
N GLU A 381 18.68 -2.46 26.97
CA GLU A 381 19.96 -1.78 27.08
C GLU A 381 20.00 -0.45 26.31
N LYS A 382 19.24 -0.35 25.23
CA LYS A 382 19.18 0.82 24.33
C LYS A 382 17.96 1.70 24.62
N ALA A 383 16.88 1.10 25.11
CA ALA A 383 15.62 1.77 25.42
C ALA A 383 15.14 1.45 26.84
N PRO A 384 15.89 1.84 27.89
CA PRO A 384 15.65 1.41 29.27
C PRO A 384 14.34 1.91 29.90
N ASN A 385 13.68 2.86 29.29
CA ASN A 385 12.41 3.41 29.76
C ASN A 385 11.24 3.05 28.84
N ASN A 386 11.34 1.97 28.08
CA ASN A 386 10.25 1.52 27.21
C ASN A 386 9.31 0.58 27.98
N PRO A 387 8.06 1.00 28.29
CA PRO A 387 7.13 0.20 29.07
C PRO A 387 6.75 -1.13 28.40
N THR A 388 6.60 -1.12 27.06
CA THR A 388 6.26 -2.33 26.29
C THR A 388 7.36 -3.39 26.42
N LEU A 389 8.63 -3.00 26.31
CA LEU A 389 9.75 -3.94 26.43
C LEU A 389 9.85 -4.53 27.85
N HIS A 390 9.60 -3.73 28.90
CA HIS A 390 9.53 -4.24 30.28
C HIS A 390 8.37 -5.22 30.46
N TYR A 391 7.21 -4.93 29.85
CA TYR A 391 6.07 -5.84 29.85
C TYR A 391 6.39 -7.16 29.13
N ASP A 392 6.95 -7.10 27.92
CA ASP A 392 7.31 -8.26 27.11
C ASP A 392 8.38 -9.13 27.80
N LEU A 393 9.39 -8.50 28.43
CA LEU A 393 10.39 -9.22 29.24
C LEU A 393 9.74 -9.87 30.45
N GLY A 394 8.88 -9.14 31.17
CA GLY A 394 8.13 -9.67 32.30
C GLY A 394 7.27 -10.88 31.92
N LEU A 395 6.59 -10.81 30.79
CA LEU A 395 5.81 -11.93 30.24
C LEU A 395 6.71 -13.13 29.88
N ALA A 396 7.84 -12.90 29.22
CA ALA A 396 8.80 -13.95 28.88
C ALA A 396 9.39 -14.62 30.11
N LEU A 397 9.70 -13.87 31.16
CA LEU A 397 10.19 -14.38 32.44
C LEU A 397 9.11 -15.17 33.19
N LYS A 398 7.87 -14.69 33.22
CA LYS A 398 6.73 -15.40 33.78
C LYS A 398 6.53 -16.78 33.12
N LEU A 399 6.62 -16.82 31.79
CA LEU A 399 6.51 -18.08 31.02
C LEU A 399 7.69 -19.04 31.23
N GLN A 400 8.82 -18.56 31.77
CA GLN A 400 9.95 -19.36 32.23
C GLN A 400 9.79 -19.80 33.71
N ASP A 401 8.69 -19.47 34.38
CA ASP A 401 8.47 -19.68 35.82
C ASP A 401 9.42 -18.89 36.72
N LYS A 402 10.03 -17.81 36.20
CA LYS A 402 10.88 -16.86 36.94
C LYS A 402 10.01 -15.74 37.49
N LEU A 403 9.11 -16.09 38.43
CA LEU A 403 8.08 -15.18 38.93
C LEU A 403 8.63 -13.92 39.60
N PRO A 404 9.69 -14.00 40.50
CA PRO A 404 10.23 -12.81 41.15
C PRO A 404 10.80 -11.80 40.16
N GLU A 405 11.55 -12.25 39.16
CA GLU A 405 12.12 -11.39 38.12
C GLU A 405 11.03 -10.80 37.23
N ALA A 406 10.02 -11.59 36.88
CA ALA A 406 8.85 -11.12 36.09
C ALA A 406 8.11 -9.98 36.81
N ILE A 407 7.92 -10.11 38.14
CA ILE A 407 7.26 -9.09 38.96
C ILE A 407 8.04 -7.76 38.91
N VAL A 408 9.38 -7.82 38.98
CA VAL A 408 10.23 -6.60 38.90
C VAL A 408 10.00 -5.88 37.55
N GLU A 409 10.03 -6.61 36.46
CA GLU A 409 9.88 -6.01 35.14
C GLU A 409 8.45 -5.52 34.88
N LEU A 410 7.41 -6.25 35.30
CA LEU A 410 6.01 -5.84 35.18
C LEU A 410 5.71 -4.57 36.00
N ARG A 411 6.30 -4.42 37.23
CA ARG A 411 6.18 -3.18 38.01
C ARG A 411 6.84 -1.98 37.31
N LYS A 412 7.97 -2.21 36.62
CA LYS A 412 8.59 -1.13 35.82
C LYS A 412 7.69 -0.73 34.66
N ALA A 413 7.09 -1.72 33.95
CA ALA A 413 6.15 -1.45 32.88
C ALA A 413 4.96 -0.61 33.35
N GLU A 414 4.34 -0.99 34.47
CA GLU A 414 3.23 -0.27 35.09
C GLU A 414 3.63 1.16 35.51
N ALA A 415 4.81 1.31 36.16
CA ALA A 415 5.29 2.62 36.59
C ALA A 415 5.58 3.57 35.40
N LEU A 416 6.02 3.03 34.25
CA LEU A 416 6.32 3.81 33.06
C LEU A 416 5.07 4.17 32.25
N ASP A 417 4.05 3.31 32.26
CA ASP A 417 2.74 3.55 31.61
C ASP A 417 1.59 3.07 32.50
N PRO A 418 1.15 3.88 33.47
CA PRO A 418 0.06 3.52 34.38
C PRO A 418 -1.32 3.42 33.71
N ALA A 419 -1.47 3.95 32.50
CA ALA A 419 -2.73 3.88 31.76
C ALA A 419 -2.94 2.54 31.04
N GLN A 420 -1.87 1.76 30.86
CA GLN A 420 -1.91 0.47 30.18
C GLN A 420 -2.40 -0.64 31.14
N PRO A 421 -3.56 -1.29 30.89
CA PRO A 421 -4.15 -2.27 31.81
C PRO A 421 -3.42 -3.63 31.83
N ASP A 422 -2.65 -3.97 30.79
CA ASP A 422 -2.07 -5.31 30.61
C ASP A 422 -0.94 -5.59 31.60
N ALA A 423 -0.15 -4.59 31.97
CA ALA A 423 0.93 -4.74 32.94
C ALA A 423 0.41 -5.05 34.35
N PRO A 424 -0.48 -4.26 34.97
CA PRO A 424 -1.04 -4.58 36.28
C PRO A 424 -1.90 -5.86 36.25
N TYR A 425 -2.61 -6.16 35.15
CA TYR A 425 -3.31 -7.44 35.03
C TYR A 425 -2.36 -8.64 35.08
N THR A 426 -1.29 -8.61 34.27
CA THR A 426 -0.28 -9.68 34.23
C THR A 426 0.49 -9.78 35.53
N LEU A 427 0.80 -8.65 36.17
CA LEU A 427 1.40 -8.59 37.51
C LEU A 427 0.50 -9.22 38.56
N GLY A 428 -0.80 -8.88 38.58
CA GLY A 428 -1.78 -9.47 39.48
C GLY A 428 -1.88 -11.00 39.33
N VAL A 429 -1.91 -11.51 38.09
CA VAL A 429 -1.89 -12.95 37.80
C VAL A 429 -0.57 -13.59 38.28
N THR A 430 0.57 -12.91 38.10
CA THR A 430 1.88 -13.42 38.50
C THR A 430 2.01 -13.50 40.03
N LEU A 431 1.55 -12.47 40.73
CA LEU A 431 1.48 -12.44 42.20
C LEU A 431 0.55 -13.54 42.74
N TRP A 432 -0.59 -13.77 42.08
CA TRP A 432 -1.48 -14.88 42.41
C TRP A 432 -0.80 -16.23 42.26
N GLN A 433 -0.04 -16.46 41.18
CA GLN A 433 0.76 -17.68 41.00
C GLN A 433 1.83 -17.86 42.07
N GLN A 434 2.42 -16.78 42.57
CA GLN A 434 3.39 -16.80 43.67
C GLN A 434 2.73 -16.99 45.04
N GLY A 435 1.40 -16.86 45.12
CA GLY A 435 0.65 -16.99 46.38
C GLY A 435 0.45 -15.66 47.14
N GLU A 436 0.88 -14.54 46.58
CA GLU A 436 0.71 -13.20 47.15
C GLU A 436 -0.69 -12.65 46.84
N LEU A 437 -1.72 -13.20 47.49
CA LEU A 437 -3.12 -12.92 47.17
C LEU A 437 -3.51 -11.45 47.37
N ASP A 438 -3.00 -10.78 48.41
CA ASP A 438 -3.33 -9.36 48.67
C ASP A 438 -2.73 -8.45 47.61
N GLY A 439 -1.50 -8.70 47.18
CA GLY A 439 -0.85 -8.03 46.07
C GLY A 439 -1.62 -8.25 44.78
N ALA A 440 -2.00 -9.48 44.48
CA ALA A 440 -2.80 -9.82 43.31
C ALA A 440 -4.13 -9.04 43.22
N VAL A 441 -4.86 -8.95 44.35
CA VAL A 441 -6.11 -8.18 44.43
C VAL A 441 -5.88 -6.71 44.13
N THR A 442 -4.77 -6.16 44.68
CA THR A 442 -4.42 -4.74 44.46
C THR A 442 -4.16 -4.45 43.00
N GLU A 443 -3.33 -5.22 42.33
CA GLU A 443 -2.94 -5.00 40.93
C GLU A 443 -4.13 -5.28 39.96
N LEU A 444 -4.95 -6.28 40.24
CA LEU A 444 -6.15 -6.52 39.45
C LEU A 444 -7.17 -5.37 39.55
N ARG A 445 -7.26 -4.70 40.70
CA ARG A 445 -8.07 -3.48 40.83
C ARG A 445 -7.47 -2.30 40.07
N VAL A 446 -6.16 -2.18 40.01
CA VAL A 446 -5.47 -1.19 39.16
C VAL A 446 -5.79 -1.45 37.69
N ALA A 447 -5.69 -2.69 37.21
CA ALA A 447 -6.03 -3.05 35.85
C ALA A 447 -7.50 -2.71 35.50
N ILE A 448 -8.43 -3.01 36.40
CA ILE A 448 -9.87 -2.68 36.27
C ILE A 448 -10.09 -1.16 36.26
N HIS A 449 -9.35 -0.42 37.07
CA HIS A 449 -9.45 1.04 37.06
C HIS A 449 -8.99 1.64 35.74
N ALA A 450 -7.88 1.12 35.17
CA ALA A 450 -7.37 1.53 33.86
C ALA A 450 -8.32 1.12 32.71
N LYS A 451 -8.96 -0.06 32.82
CA LYS A 451 -9.90 -0.58 31.82
C LYS A 451 -11.16 -1.13 32.53
N PRO A 452 -12.22 -0.30 32.70
CA PRO A 452 -13.44 -0.69 33.41
C PRO A 452 -14.28 -1.79 32.75
N ASP A 453 -14.04 -2.09 31.49
CA ASP A 453 -14.69 -3.16 30.70
C ASP A 453 -13.82 -4.42 30.54
N TYR A 454 -12.87 -4.65 31.46
CA TYR A 454 -11.93 -5.77 31.40
C TYR A 454 -12.51 -7.02 32.09
N ALA A 455 -13.33 -7.78 31.38
CA ALA A 455 -14.05 -8.96 31.92
C ALA A 455 -13.11 -10.00 32.54
N GLU A 456 -11.95 -10.28 31.91
CA GLU A 456 -10.96 -11.24 32.40
C GLU A 456 -10.32 -10.78 33.72
N ALA A 457 -10.12 -9.48 33.91
CA ALA A 457 -9.59 -8.94 35.16
C ALA A 457 -10.60 -9.09 36.29
N PHE A 458 -11.88 -8.82 36.05
CA PHE A 458 -12.95 -9.08 37.02
C PHE A 458 -13.07 -10.56 37.36
N TYR A 459 -13.00 -11.44 36.36
CA TYR A 459 -13.00 -12.90 36.60
C TYR A 459 -11.82 -13.33 37.46
N THR A 460 -10.61 -12.88 37.13
CA THR A 460 -9.42 -13.23 37.87
C THR A 460 -9.46 -12.68 39.30
N LEU A 461 -9.93 -11.43 39.47
CA LEU A 461 -10.15 -10.83 40.79
C LEU A 461 -11.15 -11.69 41.62
N GLY A 462 -12.24 -12.11 41.01
CA GLY A 462 -13.20 -12.98 41.64
C GLY A 462 -12.60 -14.33 42.10
N ALA A 463 -11.74 -14.92 41.27
CA ALA A 463 -11.07 -16.18 41.59
C ALA A 463 -10.07 -16.02 42.76
N VAL A 464 -9.28 -14.92 42.77
CA VAL A 464 -8.34 -14.60 43.86
C VAL A 464 -9.11 -14.34 45.17
N LEU A 465 -10.17 -13.53 45.13
CA LEU A 465 -11.03 -13.25 46.31
C LEU A 465 -11.70 -14.50 46.88
N LYS A 466 -12.11 -15.43 46.01
CA LYS A 466 -12.62 -16.76 46.44
C LYS A 466 -11.54 -17.50 47.23
N GLN A 467 -10.30 -17.52 46.78
CA GLN A 467 -9.18 -18.16 47.48
C GLN A 467 -8.86 -17.49 48.83
N GLN A 468 -9.06 -16.18 48.94
CA GLN A 468 -8.98 -15.45 50.22
C GLN A 468 -10.17 -15.71 51.15
N GLY A 469 -11.20 -16.40 50.70
CA GLY A 469 -12.46 -16.60 51.46
C GLY A 469 -13.36 -15.37 51.49
N LYS A 470 -13.09 -14.32 50.71
CA LYS A 470 -13.92 -13.10 50.59
C LYS A 470 -15.07 -13.32 49.59
N LEU A 471 -15.99 -14.23 49.99
CA LEU A 471 -17.00 -14.79 49.09
C LEU A 471 -17.95 -13.73 48.48
N GLN A 472 -18.34 -12.73 49.29
CA GLN A 472 -19.25 -11.67 48.84
C GLN A 472 -18.59 -10.78 47.76
N GLU A 473 -17.32 -10.36 47.98
CA GLU A 473 -16.57 -9.57 47.02
C GLU A 473 -16.26 -10.39 45.74
N SER A 474 -15.96 -11.70 45.93
CA SER A 474 -15.77 -12.62 44.82
C SER A 474 -17.02 -12.72 43.92
N ALA A 475 -18.19 -12.93 44.53
CA ALA A 475 -19.45 -13.01 43.79
C ALA A 475 -19.75 -11.69 43.06
N ALA A 476 -19.46 -10.54 43.67
CA ALA A 476 -19.65 -9.24 43.02
C ALA A 476 -18.74 -9.09 41.79
N ALA A 477 -17.45 -9.41 41.91
CA ALA A 477 -16.51 -9.33 40.79
C ALA A 477 -16.89 -10.29 39.65
N LEU A 478 -17.30 -11.55 39.97
CA LEU A 478 -17.71 -12.52 38.96
C LEU A 478 -19.00 -12.10 38.23
N ARG A 479 -19.95 -11.47 38.93
CA ARG A 479 -21.13 -10.89 38.28
C ARG A 479 -20.80 -9.75 37.34
N GLU A 480 -19.82 -8.91 37.68
CA GLU A 480 -19.34 -7.88 36.75
C GLU A 480 -18.66 -8.50 35.52
N ALA A 481 -17.85 -9.54 35.69
CA ALA A 481 -17.30 -10.27 34.54
C ALA A 481 -18.42 -10.79 33.61
N LEU A 482 -19.50 -11.38 34.18
CA LEU A 482 -20.64 -11.89 33.44
C LEU A 482 -21.54 -10.78 32.85
N ARG A 483 -21.60 -9.62 33.48
CA ARG A 483 -22.28 -8.45 32.90
C ARG A 483 -21.60 -7.95 31.66
N LEU A 484 -20.25 -7.98 31.65
CA LEU A 484 -19.41 -7.56 30.51
C LEU A 484 -19.39 -8.64 29.44
N GLU A 485 -19.25 -9.88 29.82
CA GLU A 485 -19.19 -11.05 28.94
C GLU A 485 -20.12 -12.18 29.43
N PRO A 486 -21.39 -12.15 29.01
CA PRO A 486 -22.39 -13.15 29.46
C PRO A 486 -22.05 -14.61 29.12
N ASP A 487 -21.23 -14.82 28.09
CA ASP A 487 -20.85 -16.17 27.62
C ASP A 487 -19.53 -16.66 28.26
N PHE A 488 -19.07 -16.04 29.35
CA PHE A 488 -17.81 -16.41 30.01
C PHE A 488 -18.02 -17.67 30.88
N ALA A 489 -17.90 -18.85 30.29
CA ALA A 489 -18.12 -20.14 30.95
C ALA A 489 -17.32 -20.31 32.24
N GLY A 490 -16.07 -19.83 32.30
CA GLY A 490 -15.23 -19.89 33.51
C GLY A 490 -15.79 -19.07 34.67
N ALA A 491 -16.36 -17.89 34.37
CA ALA A 491 -16.98 -17.03 35.40
C ALA A 491 -18.24 -17.66 35.96
N HIS A 492 -19.14 -18.23 35.14
CA HIS A 492 -20.31 -18.98 35.57
C HIS A 492 -19.92 -20.14 36.48
N THR A 493 -18.93 -20.94 36.08
CA THR A 493 -18.49 -22.12 36.88
C THR A 493 -17.89 -21.67 38.23
N THR A 494 -17.10 -20.60 38.23
CA THR A 494 -16.47 -20.07 39.45
C THR A 494 -17.51 -19.44 40.36
N LEU A 495 -18.46 -18.66 39.81
CA LEU A 495 -19.56 -18.06 40.57
C LEU A 495 -20.45 -19.13 41.19
N ALA A 496 -20.80 -20.21 40.48
CA ALA A 496 -21.55 -21.35 41.01
C ALA A 496 -20.84 -21.97 42.22
N ALA A 497 -19.49 -22.08 42.18
CA ALA A 497 -18.72 -22.58 43.30
C ALA A 497 -18.72 -21.62 44.49
N VAL A 498 -18.64 -20.30 44.26
CA VAL A 498 -18.73 -19.27 45.31
C VAL A 498 -20.12 -19.27 45.96
N LEU A 499 -21.19 -19.27 45.16
CA LEU A 499 -22.57 -19.29 45.67
C LEU A 499 -22.85 -20.54 46.51
N ARG A 500 -22.29 -21.69 46.11
CA ARG A 500 -22.39 -22.94 46.90
C ARG A 500 -21.73 -22.78 48.26
N GLN A 501 -20.55 -22.13 48.35
CA GLN A 501 -19.90 -21.84 49.64
C GLN A 501 -20.70 -20.82 50.47
N MET A 502 -21.39 -19.89 49.83
CA MET A 502 -22.30 -18.93 50.47
C MET A 502 -23.63 -19.55 50.91
N ARG A 503 -23.87 -20.84 50.64
CA ARG A 503 -25.11 -21.59 50.87
C ARG A 503 -26.30 -21.12 50.02
N ASP A 504 -26.07 -20.46 48.91
CA ASP A 504 -27.04 -20.13 47.88
C ASP A 504 -27.11 -21.29 46.87
N ALA A 505 -27.92 -22.30 47.18
CA ALA A 505 -28.01 -23.50 46.35
C ALA A 505 -28.75 -23.24 45.03
N GLU A 506 -29.74 -22.34 45.03
CA GLU A 506 -30.52 -22.00 43.82
C GLU A 506 -29.67 -21.21 42.83
N GLY A 507 -29.04 -20.12 43.26
CA GLY A 507 -28.12 -19.35 42.42
C GLY A 507 -26.97 -20.20 41.88
N ALA A 508 -26.40 -21.07 42.74
CA ALA A 508 -25.35 -21.99 42.32
C ALA A 508 -25.80 -22.98 41.23
N ALA A 509 -27.04 -23.46 41.27
CA ALA A 509 -27.57 -24.38 40.27
C ALA A 509 -27.79 -23.68 38.91
N ILE A 510 -28.26 -22.43 38.93
CA ILE A 510 -28.47 -21.62 37.72
C ILE A 510 -27.12 -21.39 37.01
N GLU A 511 -26.14 -20.90 37.75
CA GLU A 511 -24.82 -20.59 37.19
C GLU A 511 -24.07 -21.85 36.74
N ALA A 512 -24.17 -22.96 37.45
CA ALA A 512 -23.59 -24.23 37.04
C ALA A 512 -24.19 -24.77 35.72
N ARG A 513 -25.49 -24.60 35.53
CA ARG A 513 -26.16 -24.98 34.28
C ARG A 513 -25.69 -24.11 33.14
N ALA A 514 -25.66 -22.78 33.30
CA ALA A 514 -25.17 -21.84 32.28
C ALA A 514 -23.73 -22.16 31.86
N GLY A 515 -22.82 -22.34 32.83
CA GLY A 515 -21.45 -22.71 32.55
C GLY A 515 -21.30 -24.05 31.82
N ALA A 516 -22.11 -25.06 32.18
CA ALA A 516 -22.08 -26.35 31.50
C ALA A 516 -22.60 -26.28 30.06
N GLU A 517 -23.66 -25.51 29.81
CA GLU A 517 -24.22 -25.29 28.47
C GLU A 517 -23.19 -24.57 27.56
N LEU A 518 -22.54 -23.53 28.05
CA LEU A 518 -21.49 -22.81 27.31
C LEU A 518 -20.28 -23.71 27.04
N ALA A 519 -19.83 -24.49 28.01
CA ALA A 519 -18.73 -25.43 27.83
C ALA A 519 -19.07 -26.51 26.77
N LYS A 520 -20.30 -27.02 26.81
CA LYS A 520 -20.81 -27.96 25.81
C LYS A 520 -20.82 -27.32 24.41
N ARG A 521 -21.41 -26.13 24.28
CA ARG A 521 -21.47 -25.40 23.00
C ARG A 521 -20.07 -25.17 22.41
N LYS A 522 -19.10 -24.83 23.24
CA LYS A 522 -17.70 -24.68 22.79
C LYS A 522 -17.13 -26.00 22.25
N THR A 523 -17.37 -27.11 22.94
CA THR A 523 -16.93 -28.45 22.51
C THR A 523 -17.60 -28.85 21.20
N ASP A 524 -18.92 -28.65 21.10
CA ASP A 524 -19.72 -28.95 19.92
C ASP A 524 -19.23 -28.11 18.69
N LEU A 525 -18.94 -26.83 18.90
CA LEU A 525 -18.39 -25.95 17.85
C LEU A 525 -16.98 -26.40 17.40
N GLN A 526 -16.12 -26.81 18.35
CA GLN A 526 -14.78 -27.33 17.98
C GLN A 526 -14.90 -28.63 17.15
N ALA A 527 -15.83 -29.50 17.51
CA ALA A 527 -16.11 -30.71 16.73
C ALA A 527 -16.64 -30.36 15.33
N ALA A 528 -17.51 -29.37 15.21
CA ALA A 528 -18.04 -28.90 13.94
C ALA A 528 -16.95 -28.32 13.04
N VAL A 529 -16.05 -27.48 13.58
CA VAL A 529 -14.89 -26.94 12.86
C VAL A 529 -13.97 -28.05 12.37
N PHE A 530 -13.65 -29.02 13.23
CA PHE A 530 -12.80 -30.15 12.87
C PHE A 530 -13.40 -30.99 11.73
N ALA A 531 -14.67 -31.36 11.86
CA ALA A 531 -15.39 -32.14 10.85
C ALA A 531 -15.50 -31.35 9.52
N THR A 532 -15.78 -30.06 9.58
CA THR A 532 -15.82 -29.21 8.37
C THR A 532 -14.46 -29.15 7.67
N ASN A 533 -13.38 -28.99 8.39
CA ASN A 533 -12.03 -28.98 7.82
C ASN A 533 -11.64 -30.37 7.25
N SER A 534 -12.09 -31.45 7.86
CA SER A 534 -11.94 -32.80 7.32
C SER A 534 -12.72 -32.98 6.02
N GLY A 535 -13.99 -32.55 6.01
CA GLY A 535 -14.84 -32.57 4.81
C GLY A 535 -14.25 -31.75 3.65
N LYS A 536 -13.70 -30.59 3.91
CA LYS A 536 -12.99 -29.77 2.90
C LYS A 536 -11.84 -30.54 2.25
N ARG A 537 -11.03 -31.22 3.04
CA ARG A 537 -9.92 -32.03 2.53
C ARG A 537 -10.40 -33.17 1.64
N LEU A 538 -11.45 -33.90 2.06
CA LEU A 538 -12.04 -34.96 1.29
C LEU A 538 -12.66 -34.46 -0.03
N ARG A 539 -13.40 -33.35 0.01
CA ARG A 539 -13.95 -32.72 -1.18
C ARG A 539 -12.85 -32.34 -2.19
N ASN A 540 -11.76 -31.75 -1.72
CA ASN A 540 -10.63 -31.37 -2.56
C ASN A 540 -9.87 -32.59 -3.13
N ALA A 541 -9.94 -33.73 -2.45
CA ALA A 541 -9.43 -35.02 -2.92
C ALA A 541 -10.40 -35.76 -3.88
N GLY A 542 -11.60 -35.21 -4.11
CA GLY A 542 -12.63 -35.81 -4.96
C GLY A 542 -13.56 -36.80 -4.25
N ASP A 543 -13.35 -37.08 -2.96
CA ASP A 543 -14.23 -37.93 -2.17
C ASP A 543 -15.43 -37.11 -1.67
N LEU A 544 -16.44 -36.97 -2.56
CA LEU A 544 -17.65 -36.19 -2.25
C LEU A 544 -18.55 -36.85 -1.21
N GLU A 545 -18.64 -38.20 -1.18
CA GLU A 545 -19.47 -38.90 -0.20
C GLU A 545 -18.88 -38.78 1.21
N GLY A 546 -17.59 -38.99 1.36
CA GLY A 546 -16.86 -38.77 2.59
C GLY A 546 -16.95 -37.33 3.07
N ALA A 547 -16.84 -36.36 2.16
CA ALA A 547 -16.99 -34.95 2.48
C ALA A 547 -18.37 -34.60 3.01
N ILE A 548 -19.45 -35.04 2.34
CA ILE A 548 -20.84 -34.83 2.74
C ILE A 548 -21.08 -35.43 4.12
N SER A 549 -20.59 -36.67 4.39
CA SER A 549 -20.69 -37.31 5.71
C SER A 549 -20.04 -36.46 6.81
N GLN A 550 -18.86 -35.88 6.55
CA GLN A 550 -18.19 -35.02 7.51
C GLN A 550 -18.93 -33.69 7.73
N PHE A 551 -19.51 -33.10 6.70
CA PHE A 551 -20.30 -31.87 6.85
C PHE A 551 -21.59 -32.12 7.63
N HIS A 552 -22.27 -33.25 7.41
CA HIS A 552 -23.41 -33.66 8.27
C HIS A 552 -22.99 -33.88 9.72
N SER A 553 -21.80 -34.47 9.95
CA SER A 553 -21.28 -34.62 11.32
C SER A 553 -21.02 -33.26 11.97
N ALA A 554 -20.53 -32.28 11.20
CA ALA A 554 -20.35 -30.92 11.68
C ALA A 554 -21.69 -30.24 12.05
N ILE A 555 -22.70 -30.36 11.20
CA ILE A 555 -24.05 -29.80 11.43
C ILE A 555 -24.73 -30.49 12.62
N ASN A 556 -24.54 -31.79 12.78
CA ASN A 556 -25.07 -32.52 13.96
C ASN A 556 -24.38 -32.07 15.25
N ALA A 557 -23.11 -31.71 15.23
CA ALA A 557 -22.42 -31.18 16.40
C ALA A 557 -22.86 -29.73 16.69
N ALA A 558 -22.94 -28.86 15.69
CA ALA A 558 -23.38 -27.47 15.82
C ALA A 558 -24.26 -27.10 14.61
N ASN A 559 -25.55 -27.11 14.80
CA ASN A 559 -26.52 -26.85 13.73
C ASN A 559 -26.61 -25.40 13.30
N ASP A 560 -26.03 -24.48 14.06
CA ASP A 560 -25.92 -23.06 13.78
C ASP A 560 -24.54 -22.67 13.18
N PHE A 561 -23.70 -23.64 12.81
CA PHE A 561 -22.37 -23.39 12.24
C PHE A 561 -22.46 -23.17 10.72
N ALA A 562 -22.70 -21.94 10.33
CA ALA A 562 -22.88 -21.52 8.93
C ALA A 562 -21.83 -22.06 7.94
N PRO A 563 -20.50 -22.13 8.24
CA PRO A 563 -19.52 -22.70 7.33
C PRO A 563 -19.77 -24.17 6.96
N ALA A 564 -20.33 -25.00 7.85
CA ALA A 564 -20.62 -26.39 7.53
C ALA A 564 -21.74 -26.51 6.49
N HIS A 565 -22.83 -25.74 6.63
CA HIS A 565 -23.89 -25.64 5.64
C HIS A 565 -23.42 -25.19 4.29
N TYR A 566 -22.57 -24.14 4.26
CA TYR A 566 -21.99 -23.61 3.01
C TYR A 566 -21.14 -24.68 2.28
N GLU A 567 -20.27 -25.37 2.99
CA GLU A 567 -19.40 -26.40 2.42
C GLU A 567 -20.17 -27.65 1.99
N LEU A 568 -21.26 -28.01 2.73
CA LEU A 568 -22.19 -29.05 2.32
C LEU A 568 -22.89 -28.66 1.00
N GLY A 569 -23.35 -27.42 0.89
CA GLY A 569 -23.93 -26.91 -0.34
C GLY A 569 -22.97 -27.00 -1.54
N LEU A 570 -21.69 -26.66 -1.35
CA LEU A 570 -20.68 -26.82 -2.38
C LEU A 570 -20.47 -28.28 -2.79
N ALA A 571 -20.40 -29.21 -1.83
CA ALA A 571 -20.22 -30.63 -2.11
C ALA A 571 -21.43 -31.25 -2.83
N LEU A 572 -22.66 -30.92 -2.40
CA LEU A 572 -23.90 -31.36 -3.03
C LEU A 572 -24.02 -30.84 -4.47
N ARG A 573 -23.64 -29.58 -4.71
CA ARG A 573 -23.62 -29.00 -6.06
C ARG A 573 -22.63 -29.72 -6.97
N GLN A 574 -21.45 -30.06 -6.46
CA GLN A 574 -20.45 -30.88 -7.19
C GLN A 574 -20.96 -32.30 -7.49
N GLN A 575 -21.80 -32.85 -6.62
CA GLN A 575 -22.45 -34.14 -6.82
C GLN A 575 -23.67 -34.07 -7.77
N GLY A 576 -24.07 -32.88 -8.21
CA GLY A 576 -25.23 -32.66 -9.09
C GLY A 576 -26.60 -32.51 -8.37
N LYS A 577 -26.63 -32.52 -7.04
CA LYS A 577 -27.82 -32.36 -6.20
C LYS A 577 -28.16 -30.91 -5.95
N ARG A 578 -28.61 -30.22 -7.00
CA ARG A 578 -28.79 -28.76 -6.97
C ARG A 578 -29.81 -28.27 -5.98
N GLU A 579 -30.97 -28.95 -5.87
CA GLU A 579 -32.05 -28.55 -4.93
C GLU A 579 -31.64 -28.66 -3.45
N GLU A 580 -30.89 -29.71 -3.11
CA GLU A 580 -30.34 -29.89 -1.76
C GLU A 580 -29.26 -28.85 -1.47
N ALA A 581 -28.39 -28.57 -2.43
CA ALA A 581 -27.35 -27.55 -2.31
C ALA A 581 -27.92 -26.13 -2.05
N GLU A 582 -29.00 -25.76 -2.76
CA GLU A 582 -29.65 -24.45 -2.56
C GLU A 582 -30.25 -24.30 -1.16
N LYS A 583 -30.81 -25.35 -0.61
CA LYS A 583 -31.30 -25.33 0.78
C LYS A 583 -30.18 -25.05 1.78
N GLU A 584 -29.07 -25.72 1.60
CA GLU A 584 -27.88 -25.53 2.46
C GLU A 584 -27.26 -24.15 2.32
N PHE A 585 -27.21 -23.58 1.11
CA PHE A 585 -26.76 -22.20 0.89
C PHE A 585 -27.71 -21.17 1.51
N MET A 586 -29.02 -21.40 1.43
CA MET A 586 -30.02 -20.53 2.10
C MET A 586 -29.83 -20.54 3.60
N GLU A 587 -29.59 -21.72 4.19
CA GLU A 587 -29.36 -21.85 5.63
C GLU A 587 -28.03 -21.22 6.05
N ALA A 588 -26.97 -21.44 5.28
CA ALA A 588 -25.69 -20.77 5.51
C ALA A 588 -25.82 -19.23 5.49
N LYS A 589 -26.54 -18.68 4.50
CA LYS A 589 -26.81 -17.24 4.37
C LYS A 589 -27.71 -16.72 5.50
N ARG A 590 -28.66 -17.50 5.97
CA ARG A 590 -29.50 -17.15 7.12
C ARG A 590 -28.67 -17.01 8.40
N LEU A 591 -27.73 -17.94 8.61
CA LEU A 591 -26.83 -17.97 9.75
C LEU A 591 -25.71 -16.95 9.67
N ASP A 592 -25.14 -16.75 8.48
CA ASP A 592 -24.14 -15.72 8.17
C ASP A 592 -24.43 -15.06 6.81
N PRO A 593 -24.95 -13.83 6.79
CA PRO A 593 -25.29 -13.12 5.55
C PRO A 593 -24.12 -12.91 4.56
N LYS A 594 -22.88 -13.06 5.02
CA LYS A 594 -21.68 -12.95 4.18
C LYS A 594 -21.43 -14.22 3.34
N LEU A 595 -22.02 -15.35 3.72
CA LEU A 595 -21.90 -16.62 3.00
C LEU A 595 -23.04 -16.74 1.97
N ALA A 596 -22.91 -16.03 0.86
CA ALA A 596 -23.79 -16.19 -0.29
C ALA A 596 -23.38 -17.38 -1.16
N ALA A 597 -24.37 -18.02 -1.83
CA ALA A 597 -24.06 -19.03 -2.84
C ALA A 597 -23.11 -18.44 -3.89
N PRO A 598 -22.07 -19.16 -4.35
CA PRO A 598 -21.21 -18.67 -5.41
C PRO A 598 -22.03 -18.57 -6.70
N ASP A 599 -21.79 -17.50 -7.45
CA ASP A 599 -22.38 -17.29 -8.77
C ASP A 599 -22.11 -18.50 -9.69
N ASN A 600 -23.12 -18.85 -10.51
CA ASN A 600 -23.11 -20.04 -11.39
C ASN A 600 -22.04 -20.00 -12.44
#